data_6ff204ae9f15ec4f5070a9e91ecb9ca7
#
_entry.id   6ff204ae9f15ec4f5070a9e91ecb9ca7
#
_cell.length_a   1.000
_cell.length_b   1.000
_cell.length_c   1.000
_cell.angle_alpha   90.00
_cell.angle_beta   90.00
_cell.angle_gamma   90.00
#
_symmetry.space_group_name_H-M   'P 1'
#
loop_
_entity.id
_entity.type
_entity.pdbx_description
1 polymer ?
#
loop_
_entity_poly.entity_id
_entity_poly.type
_entity_poly.pdbx_seq_one_letter_code
_entity_poly.pdbx_strand_id
1 'polypeptide(L)'
;MPDRIDGWKSIGAHFGRDRTTAIRWARERDLPVHRIPGGKTATVYALRQELDLWAQGGTSEPALAAPPRRRWKAIAAALVGLGVIGGGWFAVPWVVPSAPAETRTALALPGDPAVADLFLKGRDLLADREAAAIEKAIDLLRDVTRRDPGYGPGYAALAEALLLSREFGTRSDRQAFPEARAAAGDALRLSPSQASAHRVNGFIAYWRDRDFPAARRYFEKAIALAPGDAGGHFWFGNILADHGESAEALTHLRQAQTMMPGSVPIQTDLAWALWSAGERDEAVATLNDLARRHPDFAVIHDCLAVIHLADGDYPAYVRAQAQVAELRQNDTLRLRTTALSQALSAGSGSAQKLLLEYAQADLASGESRTAAWTAFVASAARDRASLLAVLRAAEARREKWGDAGLIRAMRRKWAGDAQVETLLTRLGAG
;
A
#
# COMPACT_ATOMS: atom_id res chain seq x y z
N MET A 1 4.90 -4.05 45.40
CA MET A 1 5.31 -3.58 44.06
C MET A 1 4.42 -4.28 43.06
N PRO A 2 3.90 -3.60 42.04
CA PRO A 2 3.10 -4.30 41.03
C PRO A 2 3.96 -5.39 40.40
N ASP A 3 3.40 -6.60 40.28
CA ASP A 3 4.08 -7.81 39.81
C ASP A 3 4.34 -7.66 38.28
N ARG A 4 5.55 -7.18 37.96
CA ARG A 4 5.98 -6.83 36.61
C ARG A 4 6.60 -8.05 35.93
N ILE A 5 6.21 -8.29 34.68
CA ILE A 5 6.73 -9.37 33.82
C ILE A 5 7.54 -8.74 32.68
N ASP A 6 8.84 -9.02 32.61
CA ASP A 6 9.75 -8.43 31.64
C ASP A 6 9.97 -9.36 30.44
N GLY A 7 9.89 -8.78 29.24
CA GLY A 7 10.21 -9.43 27.97
C GLY A 7 9.10 -10.33 27.41
N TRP A 8 9.06 -10.37 26.08
CA TRP A 8 8.04 -11.12 25.33
C TRP A 8 7.95 -12.61 25.68
N LYS A 9 9.07 -13.23 26.02
CA LYS A 9 9.09 -14.66 26.40
C LYS A 9 8.35 -14.91 27.69
N SER A 10 8.56 -14.05 28.69
CA SER A 10 7.92 -14.16 30.00
C SER A 10 6.43 -13.77 29.93
N ILE A 11 6.08 -12.77 29.09
CA ILE A 11 4.69 -12.39 28.84
C ILE A 11 3.95 -13.54 28.16
N GLY A 12 4.53 -14.19 27.15
CA GLY A 12 3.96 -15.38 26.55
C GLY A 12 3.80 -16.54 27.52
N ALA A 13 4.82 -16.81 28.33
CA ALA A 13 4.80 -17.87 29.34
C ALA A 13 3.71 -17.69 30.40
N HIS A 14 3.31 -16.46 30.73
CA HIS A 14 2.19 -16.16 31.61
C HIS A 14 0.86 -16.80 31.15
N PHE A 15 0.69 -16.93 29.85
CA PHE A 15 -0.49 -17.57 29.22
C PHE A 15 -0.19 -18.99 28.72
N GLY A 16 0.95 -19.58 29.04
CA GLY A 16 1.36 -20.88 28.50
C GLY A 16 1.62 -20.86 27.00
N ARG A 17 2.04 -19.70 26.45
CA ARG A 17 2.27 -19.48 25.03
C ARG A 17 3.71 -19.02 24.78
N ASP A 18 4.14 -19.09 23.52
CA ASP A 18 5.46 -18.64 23.10
C ASP A 18 5.55 -17.13 22.93
N ARG A 19 6.78 -16.64 22.72
CA ARG A 19 7.11 -15.23 22.47
C ARG A 19 6.34 -14.65 21.27
N THR A 20 6.23 -15.41 20.20
CA THR A 20 5.64 -14.97 18.93
C THR A 20 4.14 -14.73 19.09
N THR A 21 3.48 -15.61 19.85
CA THR A 21 2.06 -15.46 20.20
C THR A 21 1.80 -14.20 21.02
N ALA A 22 2.64 -13.90 22.03
CA ALA A 22 2.49 -12.68 22.82
C ALA A 22 2.69 -11.41 22.01
N ILE A 23 3.66 -11.38 21.11
CA ILE A 23 3.89 -10.26 20.16
C ILE A 23 2.67 -10.06 19.25
N ARG A 24 2.12 -11.15 18.73
CA ARG A 24 0.92 -11.11 17.90
C ARG A 24 -0.28 -10.56 18.67
N TRP A 25 -0.53 -11.03 19.89
CA TRP A 25 -1.64 -10.54 20.69
C TRP A 25 -1.51 -9.04 21.04
N ALA A 26 -0.30 -8.54 21.23
CA ALA A 26 -0.07 -7.12 21.43
C ALA A 26 -0.35 -6.27 20.17
N ARG A 27 -0.24 -6.87 18.98
CA ARG A 27 -0.56 -6.21 17.71
C ARG A 27 -2.02 -6.30 17.32
N GLU A 28 -2.66 -7.44 17.60
CA GLU A 28 -3.97 -7.78 17.05
C GLU A 28 -5.11 -7.74 18.07
N ARG A 29 -4.80 -7.78 19.36
CA ARG A 29 -5.77 -7.93 20.44
C ARG A 29 -5.54 -6.98 21.60
N ASP A 30 -4.77 -5.94 21.40
CA ASP A 30 -4.45 -4.93 22.43
C ASP A 30 -3.99 -5.54 23.76
N LEU A 31 -3.14 -6.59 23.70
CA LEU A 31 -2.52 -7.12 24.90
C LEU A 31 -1.75 -5.99 25.60
N PRO A 32 -2.05 -5.68 26.88
CA PRO A 32 -1.46 -4.55 27.56
C PRO A 32 0.04 -4.78 27.80
N VAL A 33 0.85 -4.04 27.03
CA VAL A 33 2.30 -4.08 27.14
C VAL A 33 2.87 -2.67 27.14
N HIS A 34 3.87 -2.46 27.97
CA HIS A 34 4.56 -1.18 28.15
C HIS A 34 5.99 -1.27 27.61
N ARG A 35 6.53 -0.15 27.17
CA ARG A 35 7.91 -0.05 26.67
C ARG A 35 8.70 0.95 27.51
N ILE A 36 9.91 0.55 27.92
CA ILE A 36 10.84 1.45 28.60
C ILE A 36 11.60 2.22 27.54
N PRO A 37 11.54 3.56 27.49
CA PRO A 37 12.36 4.36 26.60
C PRO A 37 13.84 4.30 27.03
N GLY A 38 14.73 4.03 26.09
CA GLY A 38 16.18 4.06 26.29
C GLY A 38 16.86 2.70 26.14
N GLY A 39 17.70 2.56 25.09
CA GLY A 39 18.50 1.37 24.76
C GLY A 39 18.36 0.94 23.31
N LYS A 40 19.36 0.23 22.77
CA LYS A 40 19.37 -0.28 21.39
C LYS A 40 18.23 -1.28 21.10
N THR A 41 17.56 -1.79 22.10
CA THR A 41 16.34 -2.62 22.02
C THR A 41 15.38 -2.20 23.11
N ALA A 42 14.21 -1.67 22.73
CA ALA A 42 13.19 -1.28 23.70
C ALA A 42 12.78 -2.49 24.55
N THR A 43 13.05 -2.44 25.84
CA THR A 43 12.63 -3.50 26.78
C THR A 43 11.11 -3.40 26.97
N VAL A 44 10.41 -4.49 26.66
CA VAL A 44 8.96 -4.60 26.82
C VAL A 44 8.68 -5.24 28.17
N TYR A 45 7.68 -4.73 28.88
CA TYR A 45 7.15 -5.33 30.10
C TYR A 45 5.63 -5.24 30.13
N ALA A 46 5.00 -6.04 30.98
CA ALA A 46 3.58 -5.97 31.28
C ALA A 46 3.37 -6.12 32.79
N LEU A 47 2.24 -5.63 33.29
CA LEU A 47 1.82 -5.86 34.66
C LEU A 47 0.93 -7.11 34.70
N ARG A 48 1.21 -8.04 35.62
CA ARG A 48 0.44 -9.30 35.72
C ARG A 48 -1.06 -9.03 35.84
N GLN A 49 -1.44 -8.07 36.65
CA GLN A 49 -2.84 -7.70 36.84
C GLN A 49 -3.52 -7.23 35.55
N GLU A 50 -2.82 -6.48 34.70
CA GLU A 50 -3.36 -6.04 33.40
C GLU A 50 -3.52 -7.23 32.45
N LEU A 51 -2.57 -8.16 32.45
CA LEU A 51 -2.63 -9.38 31.63
C LEU A 51 -3.81 -10.27 32.06
N ASP A 52 -4.03 -10.42 33.37
CA ASP A 52 -5.12 -11.23 33.92
C ASP A 52 -6.50 -10.61 33.61
N LEU A 53 -6.64 -9.28 33.71
CA LEU A 53 -7.84 -8.55 33.32
C LEU A 53 -8.11 -8.67 31.83
N TRP A 54 -7.09 -8.53 31.01
CA TRP A 54 -7.21 -8.71 29.57
C TRP A 54 -7.65 -10.13 29.19
N ALA A 55 -7.13 -11.16 29.87
CA ALA A 55 -7.52 -12.54 29.67
C ALA A 55 -8.99 -12.83 30.02
N GLN A 56 -9.56 -12.05 30.94
CA GLN A 56 -10.97 -12.15 31.36
C GLN A 56 -11.92 -11.33 30.46
N GLY A 57 -11.43 -10.72 29.37
CA GLY A 57 -12.23 -9.92 28.46
C GLY A 57 -12.54 -8.50 28.96
N GLY A 58 -11.86 -8.03 30.00
CA GLY A 58 -11.96 -6.67 30.49
C GLY A 58 -11.09 -5.72 29.67
N THR A 59 -11.68 -4.67 29.08
CA THR A 59 -10.93 -3.57 28.50
C THR A 59 -10.29 -2.75 29.59
N SER A 60 -8.95 -2.69 29.63
CA SER A 60 -8.23 -1.76 30.51
C SER A 60 -8.47 -0.34 29.99
N GLU A 61 -9.31 0.45 30.64
CA GLU A 61 -9.27 1.91 30.45
C GLU A 61 -7.88 2.42 30.87
N PRO A 62 -7.15 3.13 29.99
CA PRO A 62 -5.91 3.78 30.42
C PRO A 62 -6.25 4.83 31.47
N ALA A 63 -5.66 4.73 32.64
CA ALA A 63 -5.72 5.75 33.69
C ALA A 63 -5.17 7.06 33.13
N LEU A 64 -6.05 7.95 32.71
CA LEU A 64 -5.72 9.29 32.27
C LEU A 64 -5.16 10.06 33.46
N ALA A 65 -3.86 10.34 33.44
CA ALA A 65 -3.24 11.33 34.30
C ALA A 65 -3.95 12.67 34.07
N ALA A 66 -4.60 13.19 35.13
CA ALA A 66 -5.34 14.45 35.07
C ALA A 66 -4.40 15.62 34.77
N PRO A 67 -4.70 16.44 33.76
CA PRO A 67 -3.95 17.66 33.51
C PRO A 67 -4.25 18.71 34.64
N PRO A 68 -3.29 19.58 34.97
CA PRO A 68 -3.47 20.56 36.05
C PRO A 68 -4.58 21.54 35.71
N ARG A 69 -5.50 21.70 36.67
CA ARG A 69 -6.62 22.65 36.59
C ARG A 69 -6.12 24.08 36.45
N ARG A 70 -6.11 24.62 35.25
CA ARG A 70 -6.00 26.08 35.04
C ARG A 70 -7.40 26.66 34.95
N ARG A 71 -7.68 27.53 35.90
CA ARG A 71 -8.93 28.26 36.10
C ARG A 71 -9.25 29.08 34.84
N TRP A 72 -10.36 28.78 34.19
CA TRP A 72 -11.06 29.73 33.33
C TRP A 72 -12.50 29.82 33.84
N LYS A 73 -12.71 30.74 34.77
CA LYS A 73 -14.01 31.32 35.05
C LYS A 73 -14.13 32.60 34.23
N ALA A 74 -15.35 32.84 33.78
CA ALA A 74 -15.84 34.03 33.08
C ALA A 74 -15.64 34.01 31.56
N ILE A 75 -16.70 33.62 30.85
CA ILE A 75 -17.50 34.36 29.88
C ILE A 75 -18.64 33.42 29.46
N ALA A 76 -19.77 33.49 30.17
CA ALA A 76 -21.06 32.96 29.74
C ALA A 76 -22.14 33.83 30.37
N ALA A 77 -22.32 34.98 29.81
CA ALA A 77 -23.53 35.81 30.04
C ALA A 77 -23.62 36.83 28.92
N ALA A 78 -24.46 36.57 27.94
CA ALA A 78 -25.19 37.52 27.11
C ALA A 78 -25.52 36.84 25.77
N LEU A 79 -26.74 36.34 25.66
CA LEU A 79 -27.62 36.37 24.50
C LEU A 79 -28.81 35.44 24.77
N VAL A 80 -29.65 35.85 25.74
CA VAL A 80 -31.06 35.45 25.76
C VAL A 80 -31.86 36.71 25.48
N GLY A 81 -32.57 36.72 24.38
CA GLY A 81 -33.53 37.76 24.08
C GLY A 81 -33.91 37.82 22.61
N LEU A 82 -35.20 37.55 22.37
CA LEU A 82 -36.01 37.89 21.21
C LEU A 82 -36.06 36.85 20.03
N GLY A 83 -37.25 36.24 19.98
CA GLY A 83 -37.74 35.62 18.74
C GLY A 83 -38.81 34.56 18.92
N VAL A 84 -39.83 34.80 19.76
CA VAL A 84 -41.12 34.05 19.65
C VAL A 84 -41.95 34.70 18.58
N ILE A 85 -42.23 34.03 17.47
CA ILE A 85 -43.47 34.07 16.68
C ILE A 85 -43.37 32.98 15.57
N GLY A 86 -44.28 32.00 15.65
CA GLY A 86 -44.98 31.44 14.48
C GLY A 86 -44.33 30.28 13.74
N GLY A 87 -44.95 29.13 13.84
CA GLY A 87 -44.86 28.10 12.82
C GLY A 87 -44.61 26.68 13.36
N GLY A 88 -45.69 25.98 13.71
CA GLY A 88 -45.64 24.55 14.03
C GLY A 88 -45.07 23.77 12.87
N TRP A 89 -43.95 23.12 13.12
CA TRP A 89 -43.42 22.04 12.28
C TRP A 89 -43.32 20.78 13.13
N PHE A 90 -44.04 19.79 12.69
CA PHE A 90 -44.03 18.45 13.26
C PHE A 90 -42.58 17.95 13.45
N ALA A 91 -42.21 17.71 14.70
CA ALA A 91 -41.01 16.96 15.02
C ALA A 91 -41.27 15.49 14.61
N VAL A 92 -40.89 15.12 13.39
CA VAL A 92 -40.67 13.74 13.02
C VAL A 92 -39.37 13.35 13.72
N PRO A 93 -39.37 12.38 14.65
CA PRO A 93 -38.12 11.89 15.17
C PRO A 93 -37.37 11.22 14.01
N TRP A 94 -36.27 11.82 13.62
CA TRP A 94 -35.29 11.13 12.77
C TRP A 94 -34.75 9.96 13.58
N VAL A 95 -35.41 8.82 13.45
CA VAL A 95 -34.79 7.53 13.79
C VAL A 95 -33.67 7.37 12.77
N VAL A 96 -32.46 7.78 13.16
CA VAL A 96 -31.26 7.34 12.47
C VAL A 96 -31.27 5.82 12.63
N PRO A 97 -31.44 5.03 11.54
CA PRO A 97 -31.31 3.59 11.67
C PRO A 97 -29.90 3.37 12.22
N SER A 98 -29.79 2.80 13.43
CA SER A 98 -28.53 2.27 13.90
C SER A 98 -28.04 1.34 12.80
N ALA A 99 -26.93 1.68 12.15
CA ALA A 99 -26.31 0.79 11.21
C ALA A 99 -26.20 -0.56 11.91
N PRO A 100 -26.63 -1.67 11.29
CA PRO A 100 -26.52 -2.98 11.91
C PRO A 100 -25.05 -3.13 12.28
N ALA A 101 -24.79 -3.51 13.54
CA ALA A 101 -23.44 -3.82 14.02
C ALA A 101 -22.84 -4.75 12.98
N GLU A 102 -21.85 -4.25 12.20
CA GLU A 102 -21.20 -5.03 11.16
C GLU A 102 -20.60 -6.23 11.85
N THR A 103 -21.24 -7.37 11.66
CA THR A 103 -20.68 -8.66 12.02
C THR A 103 -19.43 -8.76 11.15
N ARG A 104 -18.25 -8.44 11.71
CA ARG A 104 -16.98 -8.87 11.13
C ARG A 104 -17.13 -10.36 10.95
N THR A 105 -17.39 -10.78 9.73
CA THR A 105 -17.47 -12.20 9.39
C THR A 105 -16.05 -12.70 9.67
N ALA A 106 -15.85 -13.28 10.85
CA ALA A 106 -14.58 -13.88 11.21
C ALA A 106 -14.23 -14.82 10.06
N LEU A 107 -13.04 -14.66 9.47
CA LEU A 107 -12.57 -15.54 8.41
C LEU A 107 -12.66 -16.97 8.94
N ALA A 108 -13.58 -17.77 8.42
CA ALA A 108 -13.68 -19.15 8.81
C ALA A 108 -12.36 -19.84 8.45
N LEU A 109 -11.65 -20.33 9.46
CA LEU A 109 -10.41 -21.07 9.26
C LEU A 109 -10.70 -22.51 8.81
N PRO A 110 -9.74 -23.20 8.16
CA PRO A 110 -9.84 -24.62 7.89
C PRO A 110 -10.14 -25.42 9.16
N GLY A 111 -10.94 -26.48 9.03
CA GLY A 111 -11.29 -27.34 10.17
C GLY A 111 -10.10 -28.08 10.78
N ASP A 112 -9.08 -28.42 9.98
CA ASP A 112 -7.82 -28.99 10.45
C ASP A 112 -6.91 -27.86 11.00
N PRO A 113 -6.55 -27.91 12.31
CA PRO A 113 -5.67 -26.90 12.92
C PRO A 113 -4.30 -26.78 12.25
N ALA A 114 -3.76 -27.86 11.69
CA ALA A 114 -2.47 -27.84 10.98
C ALA A 114 -2.60 -27.08 9.65
N VAL A 115 -3.71 -27.23 8.94
CA VAL A 115 -3.99 -26.47 7.71
C VAL A 115 -4.27 -25.01 8.03
N ALA A 116 -4.98 -24.73 9.13
CA ALA A 116 -5.21 -23.37 9.60
C ALA A 116 -3.91 -22.64 9.94
N ASP A 117 -2.95 -23.31 10.58
CA ASP A 117 -1.63 -22.75 10.90
C ASP A 117 -0.83 -22.43 9.62
N LEU A 118 -0.85 -23.32 8.62
CA LEU A 118 -0.23 -23.07 7.31
C LEU A 118 -0.83 -21.86 6.61
N PHE A 119 -2.17 -21.75 6.62
CA PHE A 119 -2.89 -20.63 6.03
C PHE A 119 -2.53 -19.29 6.69
N LEU A 120 -2.53 -19.24 8.03
CA LEU A 120 -2.18 -18.02 8.77
C LEU A 120 -0.72 -17.63 8.52
N LYS A 121 0.22 -18.59 8.58
CA LYS A 121 1.63 -18.35 8.27
C LYS A 121 1.83 -17.85 6.84
N GLY A 122 1.14 -18.46 5.87
CA GLY A 122 1.20 -18.00 4.48
C GLY A 122 0.74 -16.56 4.32
N ARG A 123 -0.35 -16.17 4.98
CA ARG A 123 -0.84 -14.80 4.96
C ARG A 123 0.09 -13.79 5.65
N ASP A 124 0.64 -14.18 6.80
CA ASP A 124 1.55 -13.31 7.57
C ASP A 124 2.81 -12.96 6.76
N LEU A 125 3.33 -13.91 5.98
CA LEU A 125 4.52 -13.71 5.12
C LEU A 125 4.29 -12.71 3.97
N LEU A 126 3.06 -12.42 3.60
CA LEU A 126 2.76 -11.45 2.53
C LEU A 126 2.84 -9.98 3.00
N ALA A 127 2.87 -9.74 4.31
CA ALA A 127 2.84 -8.40 4.88
C ALA A 127 4.11 -7.58 4.58
N ASP A 128 5.27 -8.24 4.59
CA ASP A 128 6.58 -7.58 4.46
C ASP A 128 6.96 -7.31 2.99
N ARG A 129 6.24 -7.88 2.03
CA ARG A 129 6.47 -7.74 0.58
C ARG A 129 7.90 -8.09 0.14
N GLU A 130 8.55 -9.02 0.84
CA GLU A 130 9.85 -9.54 0.48
C GLU A 130 9.74 -10.74 -0.45
N ALA A 131 10.59 -10.80 -1.50
CA ALA A 131 10.55 -11.84 -2.52
C ALA A 131 10.60 -13.26 -1.92
N ALA A 132 11.55 -13.53 -1.03
CA ALA A 132 11.71 -14.84 -0.39
C ALA A 132 10.52 -15.20 0.51
N ALA A 133 9.96 -14.24 1.23
CA ALA A 133 8.79 -14.44 2.07
C ALA A 133 7.55 -14.76 1.23
N ILE A 134 7.36 -14.06 0.11
CA ILE A 134 6.25 -14.29 -0.82
C ILE A 134 6.31 -15.68 -1.45
N GLU A 135 7.50 -16.14 -1.92
CA GLU A 135 7.63 -17.49 -2.48
C GLU A 135 7.34 -18.56 -1.43
N LYS A 136 7.81 -18.37 -0.19
CA LYS A 136 7.45 -19.27 0.91
C LYS A 136 5.94 -19.24 1.22
N ALA A 137 5.31 -18.10 1.14
CA ALA A 137 3.85 -17.99 1.30
C ALA A 137 3.11 -18.78 0.22
N ILE A 138 3.55 -18.69 -1.05
CA ILE A 138 2.98 -19.47 -2.16
C ILE A 138 3.05 -20.97 -1.87
N ASP A 139 4.21 -21.47 -1.40
CA ASP A 139 4.36 -22.88 -1.10
C ASP A 139 3.42 -23.34 0.06
N LEU A 140 3.33 -22.53 1.13
CA LEU A 140 2.42 -22.83 2.24
C LEU A 140 0.95 -22.81 1.79
N LEU A 141 0.55 -21.83 0.97
CA LEU A 141 -0.83 -21.70 0.49
C LEU A 141 -1.18 -22.78 -0.54
N ARG A 142 -0.24 -23.25 -1.34
CA ARG A 142 -0.39 -24.45 -2.18
C ARG A 142 -0.61 -25.70 -1.32
N ASP A 143 0.10 -25.81 -0.20
CA ASP A 143 -0.11 -26.91 0.75
C ASP A 143 -1.51 -26.87 1.36
N VAL A 144 -1.98 -25.67 1.72
CA VAL A 144 -3.37 -25.44 2.19
C VAL A 144 -4.39 -25.95 1.17
N THR A 145 -4.29 -25.52 -0.10
CA THR A 145 -5.25 -25.90 -1.15
C THR A 145 -5.19 -27.39 -1.52
N ARG A 146 -4.05 -28.06 -1.33
CA ARG A 146 -3.93 -29.50 -1.51
C ARG A 146 -4.58 -30.31 -0.37
N ARG A 147 -4.40 -29.83 0.89
CA ARG A 147 -4.90 -30.52 2.08
C ARG A 147 -6.40 -30.28 2.32
N ASP A 148 -6.86 -29.09 1.97
CA ASP A 148 -8.28 -28.72 2.04
C ASP A 148 -8.75 -28.11 0.70
N PRO A 149 -9.05 -28.96 -0.30
CA PRO A 149 -9.51 -28.49 -1.61
C PRO A 149 -10.87 -27.76 -1.59
N GLY A 150 -11.63 -27.86 -0.49
CA GLY A 150 -12.89 -27.14 -0.29
C GLY A 150 -12.74 -25.76 0.30
N TYR A 151 -11.54 -25.38 0.73
CA TYR A 151 -11.31 -24.13 1.43
C TYR A 151 -11.05 -22.96 0.47
N GLY A 152 -12.12 -22.30 0.02
CA GLY A 152 -12.07 -21.17 -0.91
C GLY A 152 -11.13 -20.03 -0.51
N PRO A 153 -11.07 -19.56 0.77
CA PRO A 153 -10.13 -18.55 1.19
C PRO A 153 -8.64 -18.91 1.00
N GLY A 154 -8.29 -20.20 1.01
CA GLY A 154 -6.93 -20.69 0.70
C GLY A 154 -6.53 -20.38 -0.74
N TYR A 155 -7.43 -20.66 -1.68
CA TYR A 155 -7.23 -20.33 -3.09
C TYR A 155 -7.16 -18.82 -3.35
N ALA A 156 -7.99 -18.04 -2.67
CA ALA A 156 -7.96 -16.58 -2.78
C ALA A 156 -6.65 -15.98 -2.25
N ALA A 157 -6.14 -16.49 -1.13
CA ALA A 157 -4.84 -16.09 -0.59
C ALA A 157 -3.68 -16.52 -1.50
N LEU A 158 -3.75 -17.71 -2.10
CA LEU A 158 -2.76 -18.15 -3.09
C LEU A 158 -2.77 -17.24 -4.33
N ALA A 159 -3.94 -16.86 -4.81
CA ALA A 159 -4.06 -15.94 -5.94
C ALA A 159 -3.44 -14.57 -5.64
N GLU A 160 -3.66 -14.04 -4.43
CA GLU A 160 -3.03 -12.80 -3.96
C GLU A 160 -1.50 -12.93 -3.87
N ALA A 161 -1.01 -14.03 -3.27
CA ALA A 161 0.43 -14.30 -3.16
C ALA A 161 1.12 -14.35 -4.53
N LEU A 162 0.49 -14.97 -5.53
CA LEU A 162 1.00 -15.02 -6.90
C LEU A 162 1.08 -13.64 -7.56
N LEU A 163 0.12 -12.74 -7.32
CA LEU A 163 0.20 -11.36 -7.80
C LEU A 163 1.30 -10.56 -7.09
N LEU A 164 1.45 -10.74 -5.78
CA LEU A 164 2.52 -10.09 -5.02
C LEU A 164 3.91 -10.59 -5.45
N SER A 165 4.04 -11.87 -5.82
CA SER A 165 5.29 -12.42 -6.37
C SER A 165 5.66 -11.81 -7.73
N ARG A 166 4.68 -11.37 -8.51
CA ARG A 166 4.89 -10.62 -9.74
C ARG A 166 5.37 -9.19 -9.46
N GLU A 167 4.84 -8.54 -8.41
CA GLU A 167 5.17 -7.14 -8.06
C GLU A 167 6.53 -7.03 -7.32
N PHE A 168 6.77 -7.91 -6.38
CA PHE A 168 7.88 -7.81 -5.43
C PHE A 168 8.84 -8.99 -5.49
N GLY A 169 8.49 -10.06 -6.22
CA GLY A 169 9.26 -11.28 -6.36
C GLY A 169 9.94 -11.43 -7.72
N THR A 170 10.07 -12.67 -8.16
CA THR A 170 10.81 -13.04 -9.37
C THR A 170 9.92 -13.56 -10.50
N ARG A 171 8.59 -13.67 -10.28
CA ARG A 171 7.67 -14.24 -11.29
C ARG A 171 7.36 -13.23 -12.38
N SER A 172 7.51 -13.68 -13.62
CA SER A 172 7.07 -12.89 -14.78
C SER A 172 5.54 -12.82 -14.88
N ASP A 173 5.04 -11.85 -15.64
CA ASP A 173 3.61 -11.73 -15.99
C ASP A 173 3.05 -13.01 -16.59
N ARG A 174 3.84 -13.69 -17.41
CA ARG A 174 3.44 -14.95 -18.06
C ARG A 174 3.23 -16.10 -17.08
N GLN A 175 3.91 -16.07 -15.94
CA GLN A 175 3.78 -17.06 -14.87
C GLN A 175 2.69 -16.67 -13.89
N ALA A 176 2.76 -15.47 -13.34
CA ALA A 176 1.91 -15.04 -12.22
C ALA A 176 0.43 -14.89 -12.61
N PHE A 177 0.11 -14.18 -13.72
CA PHE A 177 -1.28 -13.90 -14.05
C PHE A 177 -2.13 -15.13 -14.36
N PRO A 178 -1.68 -16.12 -15.15
CA PRO A 178 -2.47 -17.32 -15.39
C PRO A 178 -2.72 -18.13 -14.11
N GLU A 179 -1.69 -18.31 -13.28
CA GLU A 179 -1.81 -19.05 -12.02
C GLU A 179 -2.74 -18.31 -11.02
N ALA A 180 -2.58 -16.99 -10.87
CA ALA A 180 -3.42 -16.18 -10.01
C ALA A 180 -4.90 -16.20 -10.46
N ARG A 181 -5.15 -16.13 -11.77
CA ARG A 181 -6.51 -16.20 -12.34
C ARG A 181 -7.14 -17.56 -12.10
N ALA A 182 -6.39 -18.64 -12.26
CA ALA A 182 -6.89 -20.00 -11.98
C ALA A 182 -7.27 -20.13 -10.50
N ALA A 183 -6.38 -19.75 -9.60
CA ALA A 183 -6.64 -19.80 -8.16
C ALA A 183 -7.83 -18.91 -7.74
N ALA A 184 -7.94 -17.69 -8.28
CA ALA A 184 -9.09 -16.82 -8.03
C ALA A 184 -10.40 -17.43 -8.58
N GLY A 185 -10.34 -18.11 -9.73
CA GLY A 185 -11.46 -18.85 -10.30
C GLY A 185 -11.93 -20.01 -9.40
N ASP A 186 -10.98 -20.78 -8.86
CA ASP A 186 -11.30 -21.85 -7.90
C ASP A 186 -11.91 -21.29 -6.60
N ALA A 187 -11.38 -20.17 -6.10
CA ALA A 187 -11.96 -19.51 -4.95
C ALA A 187 -13.41 -19.07 -5.19
N LEU A 188 -13.72 -18.48 -6.35
CA LEU A 188 -15.07 -18.02 -6.70
C LEU A 188 -16.03 -19.18 -7.00
N ARG A 189 -15.52 -20.31 -7.53
CA ARG A 189 -16.32 -21.52 -7.73
C ARG A 189 -16.77 -22.12 -6.39
N LEU A 190 -15.90 -22.07 -5.37
CA LEU A 190 -16.21 -22.54 -4.01
C LEU A 190 -17.06 -21.52 -3.24
N SER A 191 -16.81 -20.23 -3.42
CA SER A 191 -17.55 -19.14 -2.78
C SER A 191 -17.64 -17.92 -3.71
N PRO A 192 -18.77 -17.72 -4.41
CA PRO A 192 -18.99 -16.57 -5.28
C PRO A 192 -18.92 -15.21 -4.55
N SER A 193 -19.04 -15.20 -3.24
CA SER A 193 -18.94 -14.03 -2.38
C SER A 193 -17.51 -13.77 -1.82
N GLN A 194 -16.50 -14.47 -2.33
CA GLN A 194 -15.12 -14.31 -1.87
C GLN A 194 -14.54 -12.97 -2.35
N ALA A 195 -14.60 -11.95 -1.49
CA ALA A 195 -14.19 -10.57 -1.82
C ALA A 195 -12.74 -10.48 -2.34
N SER A 196 -11.78 -11.17 -1.69
CA SER A 196 -10.38 -11.17 -2.10
C SER A 196 -10.15 -11.76 -3.50
N ALA A 197 -10.94 -12.74 -3.92
CA ALA A 197 -10.86 -13.30 -5.28
C ALA A 197 -11.40 -12.31 -6.33
N HIS A 198 -12.44 -11.54 -6.02
CA HIS A 198 -12.88 -10.43 -6.88
C HIS A 198 -11.80 -9.35 -6.97
N ARG A 199 -11.14 -8.98 -5.86
CA ARG A 199 -10.01 -8.04 -5.85
C ARG A 199 -8.87 -8.50 -6.76
N VAL A 200 -8.47 -9.77 -6.70
CA VAL A 200 -7.47 -10.36 -7.59
C VAL A 200 -7.88 -10.25 -9.06
N ASN A 201 -9.13 -10.58 -9.39
CA ASN A 201 -9.62 -10.45 -10.77
C ASN A 201 -9.65 -8.99 -11.24
N GLY A 202 -9.96 -8.03 -10.36
CA GLY A 202 -9.87 -6.61 -10.65
C GLY A 202 -8.44 -6.17 -10.99
N PHE A 203 -7.46 -6.63 -10.24
CA PHE A 203 -6.05 -6.37 -10.53
C PHE A 203 -5.62 -6.95 -11.88
N ILE A 204 -6.00 -8.19 -12.17
CA ILE A 204 -5.69 -8.85 -13.45
C ILE A 204 -6.37 -8.13 -14.62
N ALA A 205 -7.64 -7.72 -14.48
CA ALA A 205 -8.36 -6.98 -15.49
C ALA A 205 -7.65 -5.67 -15.86
N TYR A 206 -7.12 -4.95 -14.87
CA TYR A 206 -6.39 -3.71 -15.10
C TYR A 206 -5.00 -3.95 -15.72
N TRP A 207 -4.14 -4.68 -15.02
CA TRP A 207 -2.72 -4.77 -15.37
C TRP A 207 -2.44 -5.69 -16.57
N ARG A 208 -3.23 -6.76 -16.72
CA ARG A 208 -3.04 -7.71 -17.80
C ARG A 208 -3.97 -7.45 -18.98
N ASP A 209 -5.28 -7.38 -18.71
CA ASP A 209 -6.29 -7.34 -19.76
C ASP A 209 -6.49 -5.92 -20.31
N ARG A 210 -6.00 -4.88 -19.59
CA ARG A 210 -6.16 -3.47 -19.92
C ARG A 210 -7.63 -3.04 -20.00
N ASP A 211 -8.48 -3.68 -19.21
CA ASP A 211 -9.91 -3.41 -19.11
C ASP A 211 -10.22 -2.72 -17.77
N PHE A 212 -10.06 -1.39 -17.74
CA PHE A 212 -10.37 -0.60 -16.56
C PHE A 212 -11.85 -0.68 -16.13
N PRO A 213 -12.86 -0.65 -17.07
CA PRO A 213 -14.25 -0.87 -16.70
C PRO A 213 -14.50 -2.22 -16.01
N ALA A 214 -13.89 -3.30 -16.46
CA ALA A 214 -13.99 -4.59 -15.78
C ALA A 214 -13.28 -4.58 -14.42
N ALA A 215 -12.09 -3.97 -14.33
CA ALA A 215 -11.37 -3.82 -13.07
C ALA A 215 -12.22 -3.10 -12.02
N ARG A 216 -12.83 -1.95 -12.39
CA ARG A 216 -13.74 -1.18 -11.54
C ARG A 216 -14.89 -2.06 -11.01
N ARG A 217 -15.61 -2.77 -11.89
CA ARG A 217 -16.70 -3.67 -11.46
C ARG A 217 -16.26 -4.73 -10.46
N TYR A 218 -15.08 -5.31 -10.65
CA TYR A 218 -14.54 -6.31 -9.73
C TYR A 218 -14.19 -5.71 -8.37
N PHE A 219 -13.59 -4.51 -8.32
CA PHE A 219 -13.26 -3.86 -7.06
C PHE A 219 -14.50 -3.35 -6.31
N GLU A 220 -15.46 -2.75 -7.01
CA GLU A 220 -16.74 -2.37 -6.43
C GLU A 220 -17.47 -3.59 -5.84
N LYS A 221 -17.43 -4.73 -6.54
CA LYS A 221 -17.99 -6.00 -6.02
C LYS A 221 -17.24 -6.49 -4.78
N ALA A 222 -15.90 -6.42 -4.79
CA ALA A 222 -15.09 -6.82 -3.63
C ALA A 222 -15.40 -5.95 -2.40
N ILE A 223 -15.47 -4.64 -2.59
CA ILE A 223 -15.80 -3.68 -1.52
C ILE A 223 -17.22 -3.88 -1.01
N ALA A 224 -18.20 -4.10 -1.91
CA ALA A 224 -19.59 -4.38 -1.49
C ALA A 224 -19.72 -5.66 -0.68
N LEU A 225 -18.90 -6.68 -0.97
CA LEU A 225 -18.90 -7.96 -0.25
C LEU A 225 -18.17 -7.88 1.10
N ALA A 226 -17.17 -7.01 1.20
CA ALA A 226 -16.36 -6.83 2.41
C ALA A 226 -16.00 -5.35 2.62
N PRO A 227 -16.96 -4.48 3.02
CA PRO A 227 -16.74 -3.04 3.15
C PRO A 227 -15.71 -2.69 4.23
N GLY A 228 -15.49 -3.57 5.21
CA GLY A 228 -14.46 -3.44 6.25
C GLY A 228 -13.08 -4.00 5.85
N ASP A 229 -12.88 -4.51 4.62
CA ASP A 229 -11.58 -4.98 4.14
C ASP A 229 -10.75 -3.84 3.56
N ALA A 230 -9.74 -3.39 4.31
CA ALA A 230 -8.82 -2.37 3.85
C ALA A 230 -8.16 -2.71 2.50
N GLY A 231 -7.93 -4.01 2.23
CA GLY A 231 -7.30 -4.47 0.98
C GLY A 231 -8.11 -4.14 -0.27
N GLY A 232 -9.45 -4.18 -0.20
CA GLY A 232 -10.33 -3.78 -1.30
C GLY A 232 -10.14 -2.32 -1.67
N HIS A 233 -10.21 -1.43 -0.68
CA HIS A 233 -9.98 0.01 -0.86
C HIS A 233 -8.55 0.33 -1.27
N PHE A 234 -7.58 -0.33 -0.67
CA PHE A 234 -6.16 -0.12 -0.94
C PHE A 234 -5.79 -0.42 -2.39
N TRP A 235 -6.15 -1.61 -2.89
CA TRP A 235 -5.81 -2.00 -4.26
C TRP A 235 -6.59 -1.21 -5.31
N PHE A 236 -7.87 -0.92 -5.02
CA PHE A 236 -8.66 -0.10 -5.93
C PHE A 236 -8.13 1.34 -6.00
N GLY A 237 -7.79 1.93 -4.86
CA GLY A 237 -7.19 3.25 -4.80
C GLY A 237 -5.89 3.37 -5.62
N ASN A 238 -5.05 2.33 -5.60
CA ASN A 238 -3.83 2.30 -6.40
C ASN A 238 -4.12 2.26 -7.91
N ILE A 239 -5.08 1.45 -8.33
CA ILE A 239 -5.48 1.37 -9.73
C ILE A 239 -6.12 2.68 -10.21
N LEU A 240 -6.95 3.30 -9.39
CA LEU A 240 -7.52 4.60 -9.68
C LEU A 240 -6.45 5.69 -9.80
N ALA A 241 -5.45 5.69 -8.91
CA ALA A 241 -4.33 6.64 -8.96
C ALA A 241 -3.49 6.47 -10.23
N ASP A 242 -3.20 5.23 -10.62
CA ASP A 242 -2.48 4.91 -11.85
C ASP A 242 -3.29 5.31 -13.09
N HIS A 243 -4.61 5.08 -13.08
CA HIS A 243 -5.49 5.43 -14.19
C HIS A 243 -5.71 6.95 -14.33
N GLY A 244 -5.53 7.73 -13.26
CA GLY A 244 -5.71 9.19 -13.25
C GLY A 244 -6.95 9.69 -12.51
N GLU A 245 -7.76 8.80 -11.94
CA GLU A 245 -8.93 9.11 -11.13
C GLU A 245 -8.53 9.57 -9.71
N SER A 246 -7.73 10.64 -9.65
CA SER A 246 -7.01 11.04 -8.42
C SER A 246 -7.91 11.29 -7.21
N ALA A 247 -9.08 11.93 -7.39
CA ALA A 247 -9.98 12.25 -6.26
C ALA A 247 -10.57 10.99 -5.62
N GLU A 248 -11.02 10.05 -6.44
CA GLU A 248 -11.57 8.77 -6.00
C GLU A 248 -10.46 7.89 -5.39
N ALA A 249 -9.28 7.88 -6.00
CA ALA A 249 -8.09 7.18 -5.49
C ALA A 249 -7.75 7.60 -4.07
N LEU A 250 -7.63 8.91 -3.82
CA LEU A 250 -7.35 9.46 -2.49
C LEU A 250 -8.45 9.13 -1.48
N THR A 251 -9.70 9.10 -1.89
CA THR A 251 -10.82 8.70 -1.03
C THR A 251 -10.66 7.26 -0.57
N HIS A 252 -10.40 6.33 -1.48
CA HIS A 252 -10.22 4.93 -1.16
C HIS A 252 -8.96 4.67 -0.34
N LEU A 253 -7.82 5.30 -0.67
CA LEU A 253 -6.57 5.12 0.08
C LEU A 253 -6.67 5.69 1.50
N ARG A 254 -7.33 6.84 1.70
CA ARG A 254 -7.58 7.38 3.05
C ARG A 254 -8.51 6.49 3.85
N GLN A 255 -9.49 5.87 3.21
CA GLN A 255 -10.36 4.89 3.87
C GLN A 255 -9.57 3.64 4.29
N ALA A 256 -8.71 3.10 3.43
CA ALA A 256 -7.81 2.01 3.77
C ALA A 256 -6.87 2.39 4.93
N GLN A 257 -6.31 3.60 4.93
CA GLN A 257 -5.48 4.12 6.02
C GLN A 257 -6.25 4.22 7.34
N THR A 258 -7.51 4.65 7.32
CA THR A 258 -8.36 4.72 8.52
C THR A 258 -8.58 3.31 9.10
N MET A 259 -8.76 2.30 8.26
CA MET A 259 -8.94 0.91 8.68
C MET A 259 -7.64 0.27 9.19
N MET A 260 -6.49 0.66 8.62
CA MET A 260 -5.16 0.13 8.96
C MET A 260 -4.12 1.26 9.11
N PRO A 261 -4.22 2.09 10.15
CA PRO A 261 -3.39 3.30 10.29
C PRO A 261 -1.89 2.99 10.46
N GLY A 262 -1.54 1.80 10.93
CA GLY A 262 -0.15 1.34 11.07
C GLY A 262 0.45 0.72 9.82
N SER A 263 -0.30 0.59 8.72
CA SER A 263 0.18 -0.07 7.50
C SER A 263 1.14 0.83 6.72
N VAL A 264 2.42 0.49 6.71
CA VAL A 264 3.44 1.20 5.93
C VAL A 264 3.14 1.17 4.43
N PRO A 265 2.76 0.04 3.82
CA PRO A 265 2.37 0.01 2.41
C PRO A 265 1.24 0.99 2.07
N ILE A 266 0.15 1.03 2.86
CA ILE A 266 -0.97 1.94 2.60
C ILE A 266 -0.54 3.41 2.70
N GLN A 267 0.24 3.76 3.71
CA GLN A 267 0.75 5.13 3.87
C GLN A 267 1.68 5.53 2.71
N THR A 268 2.52 4.61 2.26
CA THR A 268 3.45 4.84 1.13
C THR A 268 2.68 5.06 -0.17
N ASP A 269 1.70 4.20 -0.46
CA ASP A 269 0.92 4.28 -1.70
C ASP A 269 -0.06 5.48 -1.68
N LEU A 270 -0.56 5.88 -0.49
CA LEU A 270 -1.30 7.13 -0.34
C LEU A 270 -0.40 8.35 -0.66
N ALA A 271 0.83 8.36 -0.18
CA ALA A 271 1.78 9.43 -0.51
C ALA A 271 2.13 9.44 -2.01
N TRP A 272 2.27 8.28 -2.64
CA TRP A 272 2.41 8.17 -4.09
C TRP A 272 1.20 8.71 -4.85
N ALA A 273 -0.02 8.39 -4.40
CA ALA A 273 -1.25 8.91 -5.00
C ALA A 273 -1.39 10.42 -4.82
N LEU A 274 -0.97 10.98 -3.67
CA LEU A 274 -0.90 12.43 -3.45
C LEU A 274 0.05 13.08 -4.47
N TRP A 275 1.25 12.54 -4.67
CA TRP A 275 2.16 13.04 -5.70
C TRP A 275 1.55 12.96 -7.11
N SER A 276 0.90 11.84 -7.44
CA SER A 276 0.21 11.65 -8.72
C SER A 276 -0.96 12.63 -8.90
N ALA A 277 -1.63 13.03 -7.81
CA ALA A 277 -2.67 14.05 -7.81
C ALA A 277 -2.14 15.48 -7.93
N GLY A 278 -0.83 15.70 -7.70
CA GLY A 278 -0.19 17.02 -7.72
C GLY A 278 0.12 17.59 -6.33
N GLU A 279 -0.26 16.91 -5.26
CA GLU A 279 -0.03 17.29 -3.86
C GLU A 279 1.39 16.90 -3.42
N ARG A 280 2.39 17.47 -4.14
CA ARG A 280 3.79 17.07 -4.03
C ARG A 280 4.37 17.24 -2.63
N ASP A 281 4.09 18.37 -1.99
CA ASP A 281 4.74 18.71 -0.71
C ASP A 281 4.24 17.81 0.42
N GLU A 282 2.95 17.48 0.45
CA GLU A 282 2.38 16.51 1.38
C GLU A 282 2.94 15.12 1.13
N ALA A 283 3.05 14.70 -0.14
CA ALA A 283 3.63 13.42 -0.54
C ALA A 283 5.07 13.27 -0.06
N VAL A 284 5.92 14.28 -0.34
CA VAL A 284 7.34 14.26 0.04
C VAL A 284 7.51 14.30 1.55
N ALA A 285 6.73 15.12 2.27
CA ALA A 285 6.77 15.17 3.72
C ALA A 285 6.42 13.80 4.33
N THR A 286 5.36 13.15 3.83
CA THR A 286 4.92 11.83 4.29
C THR A 286 5.97 10.76 3.99
N LEU A 287 6.51 10.70 2.77
CA LEU A 287 7.54 9.72 2.40
C LEU A 287 8.82 9.88 3.21
N ASN A 288 9.27 11.13 3.45
CA ASN A 288 10.45 11.38 4.29
C ASN A 288 10.22 10.98 5.76
N ASP A 289 9.02 11.18 6.30
CA ASP A 289 8.68 10.70 7.63
C ASP A 289 8.67 9.17 7.70
N LEU A 290 8.08 8.52 6.69
CA LEU A 290 8.09 7.06 6.56
C LEU A 290 9.52 6.52 6.42
N ALA A 291 10.38 7.13 5.61
CA ALA A 291 11.78 6.71 5.42
C ALA A 291 12.59 6.77 6.74
N ARG A 292 12.32 7.75 7.61
CA ARG A 292 12.94 7.82 8.95
C ARG A 292 12.48 6.71 9.88
N ARG A 293 11.19 6.35 9.85
CA ARG A 293 10.58 5.36 10.73
C ARG A 293 10.74 3.92 10.23
N HIS A 294 10.80 3.74 8.93
CA HIS A 294 10.85 2.46 8.23
C HIS A 294 11.91 2.49 7.11
N PRO A 295 13.20 2.67 7.46
CA PRO A 295 14.28 2.84 6.49
C PRO A 295 14.55 1.58 5.64
N ASP A 296 14.04 0.44 6.07
CA ASP A 296 14.14 -0.88 5.45
C ASP A 296 13.02 -1.19 4.43
N PHE A 297 11.99 -0.34 4.33
CA PHE A 297 10.92 -0.56 3.36
C PHE A 297 11.26 0.08 2.00
N ALA A 298 11.78 -0.72 1.07
CA ALA A 298 12.34 -0.28 -0.21
C ALA A 298 11.39 0.58 -1.07
N VAL A 299 10.07 0.34 -1.00
CA VAL A 299 9.07 1.07 -1.82
C VAL A 299 9.05 2.56 -1.52
N ILE A 300 9.33 2.97 -0.27
CA ILE A 300 9.42 4.40 0.09
C ILE A 300 10.54 5.08 -0.70
N HIS A 301 11.70 4.42 -0.77
CA HIS A 301 12.87 4.95 -1.48
C HIS A 301 12.66 4.95 -3.00
N ASP A 302 11.91 3.98 -3.55
CA ASP A 302 11.49 3.99 -4.96
C ASP A 302 10.62 5.21 -5.27
N CYS A 303 9.59 5.48 -4.46
CA CYS A 303 8.73 6.65 -4.64
C CYS A 303 9.54 7.96 -4.57
N LEU A 304 10.41 8.10 -3.56
CA LEU A 304 11.29 9.27 -3.43
C LEU A 304 12.23 9.42 -4.63
N ALA A 305 12.79 8.32 -5.15
CA ALA A 305 13.65 8.36 -6.32
C ALA A 305 12.93 8.95 -7.53
N VAL A 306 11.72 8.47 -7.85
CA VAL A 306 10.94 8.99 -8.98
C VAL A 306 10.62 10.48 -8.81
N ILE A 307 10.26 10.90 -7.59
CA ILE A 307 9.97 12.31 -7.29
C ILE A 307 11.23 13.18 -7.47
N HIS A 308 12.38 12.73 -6.97
CA HIS A 308 13.66 13.42 -7.17
C HIS A 308 14.02 13.55 -8.66
N LEU A 309 13.80 12.49 -9.43
CA LEU A 309 14.03 12.53 -10.87
C LEU A 309 13.08 13.51 -11.58
N ALA A 310 11.80 13.56 -11.20
CA ALA A 310 10.82 14.52 -11.70
C ALA A 310 11.27 15.96 -11.45
N ASP A 311 11.88 16.22 -10.31
CA ASP A 311 12.42 17.54 -9.93
C ASP A 311 13.77 17.85 -10.60
N GLY A 312 14.43 16.86 -11.21
CA GLY A 312 15.74 16.98 -11.83
C GLY A 312 16.90 16.86 -10.83
N ASP A 313 16.63 16.38 -9.61
CA ASP A 313 17.65 16.09 -8.59
C ASP A 313 18.25 14.70 -8.82
N TYR A 314 19.15 14.60 -9.79
CA TYR A 314 19.83 13.35 -10.14
C TYR A 314 20.68 12.77 -8.99
N PRO A 315 21.41 13.59 -8.20
CA PRO A 315 22.11 13.06 -7.03
C PRO A 315 21.18 12.40 -6.01
N ALA A 316 20.03 12.99 -5.70
CA ALA A 316 19.07 12.39 -4.78
C ALA A 316 18.41 11.13 -5.38
N TYR A 317 18.08 11.16 -6.68
CA TYR A 317 17.60 9.97 -7.40
C TYR A 317 18.57 8.80 -7.27
N VAL A 318 19.86 9.02 -7.57
CA VAL A 318 20.87 7.95 -7.52
C VAL A 318 21.06 7.42 -6.10
N ARG A 319 21.08 8.29 -5.10
CA ARG A 319 21.15 7.84 -3.68
C ARG A 319 19.96 7.00 -3.28
N ALA A 320 18.73 7.41 -3.63
CA ALA A 320 17.53 6.66 -3.31
C ALA A 320 17.49 5.30 -4.03
N GLN A 321 17.87 5.25 -5.31
CA GLN A 321 17.96 4.00 -6.06
C GLN A 321 19.08 3.05 -5.55
N ALA A 322 20.19 3.60 -5.07
CA ALA A 322 21.23 2.79 -4.43
C ALA A 322 20.71 2.16 -3.14
N GLN A 323 19.92 2.88 -2.34
CA GLN A 323 19.27 2.31 -1.16
C GLN A 323 18.30 1.18 -1.54
N VAL A 324 17.51 1.34 -2.60
CA VAL A 324 16.63 0.29 -3.13
C VAL A 324 17.44 -0.95 -3.55
N ALA A 325 18.57 -0.75 -4.24
CA ALA A 325 19.44 -1.83 -4.68
C ALA A 325 19.95 -2.67 -3.51
N GLU A 326 20.38 -2.02 -2.42
CA GLU A 326 20.83 -2.69 -1.20
C GLU A 326 19.69 -3.43 -0.50
N LEU A 327 18.54 -2.78 -0.31
CA LEU A 327 17.40 -3.39 0.38
C LEU A 327 16.84 -4.58 -0.36
N ARG A 328 16.81 -4.55 -1.70
CA ARG A 328 16.32 -5.65 -2.54
C ARG A 328 17.40 -6.64 -2.93
N GLN A 329 18.65 -6.45 -2.50
CA GLN A 329 19.81 -7.25 -2.90
C GLN A 329 19.91 -7.40 -4.44
N ASN A 330 19.64 -6.31 -5.16
CA ASN A 330 19.58 -6.28 -6.61
C ASN A 330 20.92 -5.83 -7.20
N ASP A 331 21.74 -6.80 -7.63
CA ASP A 331 23.07 -6.55 -8.17
C ASP A 331 23.05 -5.73 -9.46
N THR A 332 22.08 -5.94 -10.34
CA THR A 332 21.94 -5.16 -11.58
C THR A 332 21.69 -3.71 -11.26
N LEU A 333 20.76 -3.42 -10.35
CA LEU A 333 20.46 -2.05 -9.94
C LEU A 333 21.66 -1.41 -9.21
N ARG A 334 22.40 -2.18 -8.40
CA ARG A 334 23.62 -1.73 -7.73
C ARG A 334 24.69 -1.30 -8.74
N LEU A 335 24.94 -2.11 -9.78
CA LEU A 335 25.87 -1.77 -10.85
C LEU A 335 25.42 -0.50 -11.59
N ARG A 336 24.14 -0.38 -11.94
CA ARG A 336 23.58 0.80 -12.61
C ARG A 336 23.74 2.07 -11.76
N THR A 337 23.41 2.01 -10.47
CA THR A 337 23.53 3.16 -9.56
C THR A 337 24.99 3.58 -9.32
N THR A 338 25.91 2.61 -9.27
CA THR A 338 27.34 2.88 -9.21
C THR A 338 27.83 3.63 -10.47
N ALA A 339 27.45 3.16 -11.65
CA ALA A 339 27.79 3.80 -12.91
C ALA A 339 27.17 5.22 -13.03
N LEU A 340 25.92 5.39 -12.60
CA LEU A 340 25.27 6.70 -12.55
C LEU A 340 25.98 7.65 -11.57
N SER A 341 26.43 7.16 -10.41
CA SER A 341 27.18 7.96 -9.44
C SER A 341 28.52 8.42 -10.02
N GLN A 342 29.22 7.56 -10.75
CA GLN A 342 30.45 7.93 -11.47
C GLN A 342 30.15 8.95 -12.58
N ALA A 343 29.07 8.77 -13.34
CA ALA A 343 28.67 9.71 -14.37
C ALA A 343 28.32 11.10 -13.80
N LEU A 344 27.72 11.17 -12.61
CA LEU A 344 27.46 12.43 -11.90
C LEU A 344 28.75 13.19 -11.57
N SER A 345 29.83 12.48 -11.25
CA SER A 345 31.16 13.13 -10.99
C SER A 345 31.73 13.75 -12.24
N ALA A 346 31.38 13.28 -13.44
CA ALA A 346 31.76 13.88 -14.72
C ALA A 346 30.77 14.97 -15.17
N GLY A 347 29.70 15.19 -14.45
CA GLY A 347 28.66 16.19 -14.70
C GLY A 347 27.26 15.58 -14.88
N SER A 348 26.25 16.36 -14.52
CA SER A 348 24.84 15.89 -14.56
C SER A 348 24.38 15.47 -15.96
N GLY A 349 24.89 16.08 -17.02
CA GLY A 349 24.58 15.68 -18.40
C GLY A 349 25.00 14.24 -18.74
N SER A 350 26.14 13.79 -18.19
CA SER A 350 26.60 12.41 -18.37
C SER A 350 25.66 11.39 -17.70
N ALA A 351 25.20 11.70 -16.49
CA ALA A 351 24.24 10.84 -15.80
C ALA A 351 22.86 10.84 -16.47
N GLN A 352 22.39 11.97 -16.99
CA GLN A 352 21.16 12.09 -17.77
C GLN A 352 21.19 11.18 -19.00
N LYS A 353 22.28 11.26 -19.78
CA LYS A 353 22.47 10.44 -20.97
C LYS A 353 22.49 8.94 -20.61
N LEU A 354 23.29 8.56 -19.63
CA LEU A 354 23.40 7.16 -19.20
C LEU A 354 22.06 6.59 -18.69
N LEU A 355 21.30 7.38 -17.91
CA LEU A 355 19.99 6.95 -17.44
C LEU A 355 19.00 6.74 -18.60
N LEU A 356 19.06 7.63 -19.61
CA LEU A 356 18.22 7.49 -20.80
C LEU A 356 18.61 6.24 -21.62
N GLU A 357 19.91 5.96 -21.75
CA GLU A 357 20.41 4.74 -22.39
C GLU A 357 19.87 3.47 -21.66
N TYR A 358 19.90 3.45 -20.34
CA TYR A 358 19.32 2.35 -19.57
C TYR A 358 17.81 2.20 -19.81
N ALA A 359 17.05 3.30 -19.76
CA ALA A 359 15.61 3.26 -19.99
C ALA A 359 15.25 2.80 -21.42
N GLN A 360 16.06 3.16 -22.41
CA GLN A 360 15.91 2.71 -23.79
C GLN A 360 16.24 1.22 -23.94
N ALA A 361 17.28 0.74 -23.28
CA ALA A 361 17.67 -0.66 -23.29
C ALA A 361 16.58 -1.54 -22.63
N ASP A 362 16.02 -1.11 -21.49
CA ASP A 362 14.94 -1.81 -20.79
C ASP A 362 13.65 -1.87 -21.65
N LEU A 363 13.36 -0.81 -22.40
CA LEU A 363 12.25 -0.81 -23.34
C LEU A 363 12.50 -1.77 -24.52
N ALA A 364 13.72 -1.79 -25.05
CA ALA A 364 14.09 -2.65 -26.19
C ALA A 364 14.14 -4.12 -25.82
N SER A 365 14.56 -4.46 -24.59
CA SER A 365 14.58 -5.85 -24.08
C SER A 365 13.19 -6.36 -23.66
N GLY A 366 12.20 -5.47 -23.51
CA GLY A 366 10.86 -5.79 -23.04
C GLY A 366 10.77 -5.88 -21.50
N GLU A 367 11.78 -5.45 -20.75
CA GLU A 367 11.69 -5.29 -19.31
C GLU A 367 10.68 -4.20 -18.94
N SER A 368 10.68 -3.08 -19.70
CA SER A 368 9.63 -2.07 -19.62
C SER A 368 8.47 -2.43 -20.53
N ARG A 369 7.25 -2.52 -20.00
CA ARG A 369 6.03 -2.90 -20.74
C ARG A 369 5.52 -1.81 -21.66
N THR A 370 5.76 -0.54 -21.32
CA THR A 370 5.37 0.65 -22.05
C THR A 370 6.54 1.61 -22.14
N ALA A 371 6.46 2.57 -23.03
CA ALA A 371 7.47 3.60 -23.16
C ALA A 371 7.31 4.75 -22.14
N ALA A 372 6.37 4.67 -21.20
CA ALA A 372 6.08 5.74 -20.24
C ALA A 372 7.31 6.13 -19.41
N TRP A 373 8.03 5.14 -18.87
CA TRP A 373 9.25 5.40 -18.12
C TRP A 373 10.34 6.06 -18.97
N THR A 374 10.59 5.54 -20.17
CA THR A 374 11.60 6.11 -21.09
C THR A 374 11.27 7.53 -21.48
N ALA A 375 9.98 7.84 -21.75
CA ALA A 375 9.51 9.20 -22.01
C ALA A 375 9.72 10.10 -20.79
N PHE A 376 9.40 9.61 -19.58
CA PHE A 376 9.60 10.35 -18.35
C PHE A 376 11.09 10.67 -18.10
N VAL A 377 11.99 9.71 -18.32
CA VAL A 377 13.45 9.92 -18.20
C VAL A 377 13.94 10.97 -19.22
N ALA A 378 13.51 10.88 -20.49
CA ALA A 378 13.84 11.88 -21.49
C ALA A 378 13.31 13.28 -21.11
N SER A 379 12.10 13.33 -20.56
CA SER A 379 11.51 14.56 -20.02
C SER A 379 12.31 15.11 -18.85
N ALA A 380 12.73 14.27 -17.91
CA ALA A 380 13.56 14.66 -16.76
C ALA A 380 14.91 15.27 -17.24
N ALA A 381 15.52 14.69 -18.24
CA ALA A 381 16.74 15.19 -18.87
C ALA A 381 16.53 16.46 -19.69
N ARG A 382 15.31 16.96 -19.87
CA ARG A 382 14.95 18.06 -20.77
C ARG A 382 15.35 17.82 -22.25
N ASP A 383 15.46 16.56 -22.65
CA ASP A 383 15.74 16.16 -24.02
C ASP A 383 14.43 16.06 -24.81
N ARG A 384 14.03 17.18 -25.41
CA ARG A 384 12.81 17.28 -26.21
C ARG A 384 12.83 16.33 -27.42
N ALA A 385 13.99 16.17 -28.06
CA ALA A 385 14.11 15.37 -29.26
C ALA A 385 13.85 13.90 -28.95
N SER A 386 14.51 13.36 -27.93
CA SER A 386 14.29 11.99 -27.44
C SER A 386 12.88 11.80 -26.92
N LEU A 387 12.34 12.76 -26.13
CA LEU A 387 10.96 12.69 -25.65
C LEU A 387 9.95 12.53 -26.78
N LEU A 388 9.99 13.41 -27.79
CA LEU A 388 9.09 13.35 -28.93
C LEU A 388 9.26 12.07 -29.76
N ALA A 389 10.48 11.57 -29.91
CA ALA A 389 10.74 10.31 -30.61
C ALA A 389 10.06 9.15 -29.87
N VAL A 390 10.20 9.06 -28.54
CA VAL A 390 9.58 8.03 -27.70
C VAL A 390 8.05 8.14 -27.71
N LEU A 391 7.49 9.34 -27.55
CA LEU A 391 6.04 9.56 -27.56
C LEU A 391 5.40 9.16 -28.88
N ARG A 392 6.01 9.54 -30.02
CA ARG A 392 5.53 9.16 -31.37
C ARG A 392 5.60 7.66 -31.61
N ALA A 393 6.69 7.02 -31.17
CA ALA A 393 6.84 5.58 -31.27
C ALA A 393 5.77 4.82 -30.44
N ALA A 394 5.48 5.31 -29.23
CA ALA A 394 4.43 4.76 -28.38
C ALA A 394 3.03 4.95 -29.01
N GLU A 395 2.74 6.14 -29.56
CA GLU A 395 1.48 6.40 -30.28
C GLU A 395 1.32 5.46 -31.50
N ALA A 396 2.37 5.26 -32.28
CA ALA A 396 2.36 4.36 -33.42
C ALA A 396 2.07 2.90 -33.02
N ARG A 397 2.53 2.49 -31.81
CA ARG A 397 2.20 1.19 -31.22
C ARG A 397 0.82 1.16 -30.55
N ARG A 398 0.09 2.29 -30.52
CA ARG A 398 -1.22 2.43 -29.87
C ARG A 398 -1.16 2.10 -28.37
N GLU A 399 -0.05 2.44 -27.75
CA GLU A 399 0.07 2.27 -26.30
C GLU A 399 -0.98 3.11 -25.56
N LYS A 400 -1.44 2.58 -24.42
CA LYS A 400 -2.22 3.30 -23.42
C LYS A 400 -1.50 3.19 -22.09
N TRP A 401 -1.23 4.34 -21.50
CA TRP A 401 -0.47 4.44 -20.27
C TRP A 401 -1.40 4.73 -19.09
N GLY A 402 -1.23 3.96 -18.02
CA GLY A 402 -1.55 4.42 -16.69
C GLY A 402 -0.51 5.47 -16.26
N ASP A 403 0.18 5.25 -15.17
CA ASP A 403 1.29 6.11 -14.74
C ASP A 403 0.91 7.61 -14.72
N ALA A 404 -0.30 7.95 -14.25
CA ALA A 404 -0.83 9.31 -14.28
C ALA A 404 0.09 10.35 -13.62
N GLY A 405 0.82 9.95 -12.58
CA GLY A 405 1.84 10.78 -11.93
C GLY A 405 2.99 11.17 -12.86
N LEU A 406 3.50 10.21 -13.65
CA LEU A 406 4.55 10.48 -14.63
C LEU A 406 4.05 11.40 -15.74
N ILE A 407 2.83 11.14 -16.24
CA ILE A 407 2.19 11.98 -17.27
C ILE A 407 2.02 13.40 -16.77
N ARG A 408 1.53 13.57 -15.54
CA ARG A 408 1.37 14.89 -14.91
C ARG A 408 2.73 15.61 -14.77
N ALA A 409 3.77 14.91 -14.34
CA ALA A 409 5.10 15.48 -14.21
C ALA A 409 5.65 15.93 -15.57
N MET A 410 5.45 15.15 -16.62
CA MET A 410 5.83 15.53 -18.00
C MET A 410 5.04 16.74 -18.48
N ARG A 411 3.72 16.78 -18.31
CA ARG A 411 2.87 17.94 -18.68
C ARG A 411 3.32 19.21 -17.98
N ARG A 412 3.59 19.13 -16.68
CA ARG A 412 4.11 20.31 -15.93
C ARG A 412 5.44 20.81 -16.47
N LYS A 413 6.35 19.89 -16.80
CA LYS A 413 7.70 20.26 -17.30
C LYS A 413 7.68 20.84 -18.70
N TRP A 414 6.75 20.41 -19.54
CA TRP A 414 6.58 20.82 -20.94
C TRP A 414 5.33 21.68 -21.16
N ALA A 415 4.88 22.39 -20.13
CA ALA A 415 3.74 23.30 -20.23
C ALA A 415 3.95 24.30 -21.37
N GLY A 416 2.99 24.37 -22.29
CA GLY A 416 3.05 25.21 -23.50
C GLY A 416 3.63 24.52 -24.74
N ASP A 417 4.15 23.29 -24.65
CA ASP A 417 4.53 22.50 -25.81
C ASP A 417 3.33 21.70 -26.35
N ALA A 418 2.66 22.23 -27.37
CA ALA A 418 1.45 21.64 -27.93
C ALA A 418 1.66 20.22 -28.51
N GLN A 419 2.87 19.91 -29.01
CA GLN A 419 3.15 18.57 -29.54
C GLN A 419 3.24 17.54 -28.41
N VAL A 420 3.97 17.88 -27.33
CA VAL A 420 4.09 17.01 -26.17
C VAL A 420 2.72 16.80 -25.51
N GLU A 421 1.94 17.87 -25.31
CA GLU A 421 0.60 17.77 -24.71
C GLU A 421 -0.35 16.91 -25.54
N THR A 422 -0.37 17.09 -26.87
CA THR A 422 -1.22 16.29 -27.76
C THR A 422 -0.89 14.79 -27.66
N LEU A 423 0.40 14.44 -27.67
CA LEU A 423 0.85 13.05 -27.58
C LEU A 423 0.56 12.45 -26.21
N LEU A 424 0.82 13.17 -25.12
CA LEU A 424 0.50 12.71 -23.76
C LEU A 424 -1.00 12.51 -23.55
N THR A 425 -1.85 13.36 -24.15
CA THR A 425 -3.31 13.20 -24.09
C THR A 425 -3.77 11.93 -24.82
N ARG A 426 -3.16 11.60 -25.95
CA ARG A 426 -3.51 10.38 -26.71
C ARG A 426 -3.01 9.09 -26.04
N LEU A 427 -1.88 9.17 -25.34
CA LEU A 427 -1.27 8.03 -24.67
C LEU A 427 -1.87 7.77 -23.28
N GLY A 428 -2.29 8.79 -22.55
CA GLY A 428 -2.91 8.65 -21.23
C GLY A 428 -4.18 7.80 -21.26
N ALA A 429 -4.41 7.05 -20.19
CA ALA A 429 -5.55 6.15 -20.05
C ALA A 429 -6.82 6.88 -19.57
N GLY A 430 -6.68 8.02 -18.89
CA GLY A 430 -7.77 8.85 -18.37
C GLY A 430 -7.83 10.23 -19.01
#